data_91639af1cc7ae5f53409a7a671609b93
#
_entry.id   91639af1cc7ae5f53409a7a671609b93
#
_cell.length_a   1.000
_cell.length_b   1.000
_cell.length_c   1.000
_cell.angle_alpha   90.00
_cell.angle_beta   90.00
_cell.angle_gamma   90.00
#
_symmetry.space_group_name_H-M   'P 1'
#
loop_
_entity.id
_entity.type
_entity.pdbx_description
1 polymer ?
#
loop_
_entity_poly.entity_id
_entity_poly.type
_entity_poly.pdbx_seq_one_letter_code
_entity_poly.pdbx_strand_id
1 'polypeptide(L)'
;MDMVATQNFHSVDRLLAAPSPQAEERIQAMGGHDAARAFLRYQVAEQNRWYFETWECVQIGLGLALFFVLLFGSVPNKVYLLLTLVMLAIVLVMRFFLTPEITQLGRVIDFAAPGVPAADRTRFWTFHGAYSASELVKIGLGIVLVVLLIRRRNRSHSAEIDAVDKSDHSHVNR
;
A
#
# COMPACT_ATOMS: atom_id res chain seq x y z
N MET A 1 2.98 3.47 2.13
CA MET A 1 3.84 3.96 1.01
C MET A 1 3.91 5.48 0.97
N ASP A 2 2.83 6.23 1.21
CA ASP A 2 2.81 7.70 1.16
C ASP A 2 3.85 8.37 2.07
N MET A 3 4.06 7.85 3.29
CA MET A 3 5.11 8.36 4.19
C MET A 3 6.52 8.22 3.61
N VAL A 4 6.80 7.10 2.94
CA VAL A 4 8.11 6.85 2.30
C VAL A 4 8.31 7.82 1.13
N ALA A 5 7.29 7.98 0.29
CA ALA A 5 7.34 8.92 -0.83
C ALA A 5 7.59 10.36 -0.37
N THR A 6 6.87 10.82 0.65
CA THR A 6 7.06 12.16 1.25
C THR A 6 8.46 12.30 1.83
N GLN A 7 8.96 11.30 2.57
CA GLN A 7 10.30 11.33 3.14
C GLN A 7 11.40 11.39 2.07
N ASN A 8 11.20 10.72 0.93
CA ASN A 8 12.14 10.76 -0.18
C ASN A 8 12.27 12.18 -0.76
N PHE A 9 11.16 12.91 -0.93
CA PHE A 9 11.22 14.31 -1.36
C PHE A 9 11.88 15.23 -0.32
N HIS A 10 11.61 15.04 0.96
CA HIS A 10 12.30 15.77 2.03
C HIS A 10 13.80 15.49 2.09
N SER A 11 14.24 14.28 1.70
CA SER A 11 15.65 13.95 1.65
C SER A 11 16.41 14.75 0.60
N VAL A 12 15.78 15.04 -0.56
CA VAL A 12 16.35 15.91 -1.60
C VAL A 12 16.54 17.34 -1.06
N ASP A 13 15.51 17.88 -0.40
CA ASP A 13 15.60 19.25 0.12
C ASP A 13 16.66 19.35 1.23
N ARG A 14 16.81 18.34 2.10
CA ARG A 14 17.89 18.28 3.11
C ARG A 14 19.28 18.18 2.50
N LEU A 15 19.43 17.36 1.44
CA LEU A 15 20.70 17.19 0.74
C LEU A 15 21.19 18.51 0.10
N LEU A 16 20.25 19.28 -0.47
CA LEU A 16 20.54 20.56 -1.08
C LEU A 16 20.70 21.72 -0.08
N ALA A 17 20.19 21.58 1.15
CA ALA A 17 20.30 22.62 2.18
C ALA A 17 21.70 22.74 2.77
N ALA A 18 22.49 21.63 2.79
CA ALA A 18 23.85 21.61 3.34
C ALA A 18 24.74 20.65 2.53
N PRO A 19 25.06 20.98 1.27
CA PRO A 19 25.89 20.14 0.43
C PRO A 19 27.35 20.15 0.91
N SER A 20 28.06 19.04 0.69
CA SER A 20 29.53 19.05 0.83
C SER A 20 30.17 19.91 -0.26
N PRO A 21 31.43 20.38 -0.07
CA PRO A 21 32.10 21.17 -1.11
C PRO A 21 32.14 20.51 -2.50
N GLN A 22 32.35 19.19 -2.54
CA GLN A 22 32.32 18.42 -3.80
C GLN A 22 30.90 18.32 -4.39
N ALA A 23 29.88 18.21 -3.55
CA ALA A 23 28.49 18.21 -3.99
C ALA A 23 28.08 19.59 -4.55
N GLU A 24 28.51 20.67 -3.90
CA GLU A 24 28.26 22.04 -4.35
C GLU A 24 28.88 22.31 -5.76
N GLU A 25 30.12 21.87 -5.97
CA GLU A 25 30.75 21.96 -7.30
C GLU A 25 29.92 21.24 -8.38
N ARG A 26 29.40 20.04 -8.07
CA ARG A 26 28.53 19.29 -8.99
C ARG A 26 27.18 19.95 -9.22
N ILE A 27 26.59 20.51 -8.16
CA ILE A 27 25.33 21.27 -8.26
C ILE A 27 25.52 22.47 -9.21
N GLN A 28 26.59 23.20 -9.07
CA GLN A 28 26.90 24.33 -9.96
C GLN A 28 27.14 23.86 -11.41
N ALA A 29 27.82 22.75 -11.61
CA ALA A 29 28.01 22.14 -12.93
C ALA A 29 26.71 21.68 -13.60
N MET A 30 25.66 21.35 -12.82
CA MET A 30 24.32 21.02 -13.32
C MET A 30 23.46 22.26 -13.66
N GLY A 31 23.95 23.45 -13.47
CA GLY A 31 23.18 24.68 -13.68
C GLY A 31 22.63 25.32 -12.40
N GLY A 32 23.17 24.94 -11.24
CA GLY A 32 22.84 25.50 -9.94
C GLY A 32 21.76 24.70 -9.19
N HIS A 33 21.41 25.20 -8.00
CA HIS A 33 20.51 24.51 -7.07
C HIS A 33 19.12 24.20 -7.66
N ASP A 34 18.54 25.09 -8.45
CA ASP A 34 17.20 24.87 -9.01
C ASP A 34 17.20 23.75 -10.05
N ALA A 35 18.20 23.68 -10.92
CA ALA A 35 18.34 22.62 -11.91
C ALA A 35 18.62 21.27 -11.23
N ALA A 36 19.52 21.23 -10.27
CA ALA A 36 19.82 20.05 -9.48
C ALA A 36 18.59 19.55 -8.71
N ARG A 37 17.83 20.47 -8.08
CA ARG A 37 16.58 20.15 -7.36
C ARG A 37 15.53 19.54 -8.28
N ALA A 38 15.30 20.14 -9.44
CA ALA A 38 14.34 19.63 -10.41
C ALA A 38 14.70 18.22 -10.87
N PHE A 39 15.96 17.96 -11.18
CA PHE A 39 16.44 16.65 -11.60
C PHE A 39 16.33 15.59 -10.49
N LEU A 40 16.78 15.92 -9.27
CA LEU A 40 16.71 14.99 -8.14
C LEU A 40 15.26 14.67 -7.74
N ARG A 41 14.37 15.66 -7.76
CA ARG A 41 12.94 15.44 -7.50
C ARG A 41 12.28 14.56 -8.55
N TYR A 42 12.63 14.74 -9.82
CA TYR A 42 12.17 13.85 -10.88
C TYR A 42 12.63 12.41 -10.63
N GLN A 43 13.91 12.20 -10.33
CA GLN A 43 14.45 10.87 -10.06
C GLN A 43 13.74 10.21 -8.86
N VAL A 44 13.52 10.96 -7.80
CA VAL A 44 12.76 10.49 -6.62
C VAL A 44 11.31 10.17 -6.99
N ALA A 45 10.67 10.97 -7.84
CA ALA A 45 9.32 10.70 -8.32
C ALA A 45 9.24 9.38 -9.10
N GLU A 46 10.18 9.12 -10.02
CA GLU A 46 10.26 7.85 -10.76
C GLU A 46 10.52 6.65 -9.83
N GLN A 47 11.39 6.82 -8.84
CA GLN A 47 11.64 5.78 -7.84
C GLN A 47 10.40 5.48 -6.98
N ASN A 48 9.67 6.50 -6.57
CA ASN A 48 8.42 6.33 -5.84
C ASN A 48 7.36 5.60 -6.68
N ARG A 49 7.23 5.92 -7.99
CA ARG A 49 6.34 5.21 -8.92
C ARG A 49 6.66 3.72 -8.97
N TRP A 50 7.95 3.39 -9.11
CA TRP A 50 8.39 2.00 -9.10
C TRP A 50 8.06 1.29 -7.78
N TYR A 51 8.20 1.97 -6.62
CA TYR A 51 7.80 1.41 -5.33
C TYR A 51 6.30 1.14 -5.24
N PHE A 52 5.46 2.04 -5.71
CA PHE A 52 4.00 1.83 -5.74
C PHE A 52 3.63 0.64 -6.61
N GLU A 53 4.17 0.56 -7.82
CA GLU A 53 3.92 -0.55 -8.74
C GLU A 53 4.39 -1.90 -8.18
N THR A 54 5.58 -1.95 -7.60
CA THR A 54 6.12 -3.15 -6.97
C THR A 54 5.27 -3.57 -5.77
N TRP A 55 4.86 -2.61 -4.95
CA TRP A 55 4.02 -2.85 -3.78
C TRP A 55 2.66 -3.44 -4.15
N GLU A 56 2.04 -2.95 -5.20
CA GLU A 56 0.78 -3.50 -5.73
C GLU A 56 0.95 -4.95 -6.21
N CYS A 57 2.03 -5.26 -6.90
CA CYS A 57 2.34 -6.65 -7.30
C CYS A 57 2.50 -7.56 -6.08
N VAL A 58 3.20 -7.10 -5.03
CA VAL A 58 3.32 -7.84 -3.76
C VAL A 58 1.95 -8.05 -3.11
N GLN A 59 1.10 -7.03 -3.07
CA GLN A 59 -0.25 -7.14 -2.52
C GLN A 59 -1.12 -8.13 -3.30
N ILE A 60 -1.03 -8.15 -4.63
CA ILE A 60 -1.74 -9.13 -5.47
C ILE A 60 -1.25 -10.56 -5.12
N GLY A 61 0.06 -10.78 -5.05
CA GLY A 61 0.63 -12.07 -4.70
C GLY A 61 0.19 -12.56 -3.31
N LEU A 62 0.27 -11.70 -2.30
CA LEU A 62 -0.17 -12.01 -0.94
C LEU A 62 -1.70 -12.22 -0.87
N GLY A 63 -2.48 -11.40 -1.57
CA GLY A 63 -3.94 -11.53 -1.64
C GLY A 63 -4.36 -12.86 -2.27
N LEU A 64 -3.73 -13.28 -3.37
CA LEU A 64 -3.96 -14.58 -4.00
C LEU A 64 -3.55 -15.73 -3.07
N ALA A 65 -2.37 -15.65 -2.45
CA ALA A 65 -1.92 -16.67 -1.51
C ALA A 65 -2.92 -16.83 -0.34
N LEU A 66 -3.36 -15.72 0.26
CA LEU A 66 -4.36 -15.73 1.31
C LEU A 66 -5.70 -16.31 0.83
N PHE A 67 -6.14 -15.92 -0.37
CA PHE A 67 -7.38 -16.43 -0.96
C PHE A 67 -7.33 -17.96 -1.13
N PHE A 68 -6.25 -18.51 -1.64
CA PHE A 68 -6.09 -19.94 -1.81
C PHE A 68 -5.99 -20.66 -0.46
N VAL A 69 -5.27 -20.13 0.52
CA VAL A 69 -5.21 -20.68 1.87
C VAL A 69 -6.62 -20.76 2.51
N LEU A 70 -7.44 -19.72 2.32
CA LEU A 70 -8.81 -19.69 2.83
C LEU A 70 -9.76 -20.60 2.03
N LEU A 71 -9.53 -20.76 0.72
CA LEU A 71 -10.33 -21.60 -0.16
C LEU A 71 -10.13 -23.09 0.12
N PHE A 72 -8.87 -23.52 0.29
CA PHE A 72 -8.50 -24.91 0.52
C PHE A 72 -8.39 -25.27 2.02
N GLY A 73 -8.58 -24.29 2.91
CA GLY A 73 -8.58 -24.52 4.35
C GLY A 73 -9.74 -25.43 4.80
N SER A 74 -9.55 -26.11 5.93
CA SER A 74 -10.44 -27.17 6.45
C SER A 74 -11.91 -26.78 6.65
N VAL A 75 -12.22 -25.47 6.71
CA VAL A 75 -13.63 -24.98 6.80
C VAL A 75 -13.74 -23.66 6.02
N PRO A 76 -14.10 -23.72 4.74
CA PRO A 76 -14.27 -22.51 3.92
C PRO A 76 -15.43 -21.66 4.47
N ASN A 77 -15.14 -20.39 4.77
CA ASN A 77 -16.15 -19.41 5.16
C ASN A 77 -16.32 -18.38 4.07
N LYS A 78 -17.51 -18.29 3.51
CA LYS A 78 -17.85 -17.37 2.40
C LYS A 78 -17.52 -15.92 2.72
N VAL A 79 -17.66 -15.49 3.99
CA VAL A 79 -17.36 -14.11 4.39
C VAL A 79 -15.86 -13.82 4.29
N TYR A 80 -14.99 -14.75 4.70
CA TYR A 80 -13.53 -14.54 4.61
C TYR A 80 -13.06 -14.51 3.16
N LEU A 81 -13.58 -15.41 2.33
CA LEU A 81 -13.31 -15.42 0.90
C LEU A 81 -13.78 -14.13 0.22
N LEU A 82 -14.99 -13.66 0.55
CA LEU A 82 -15.54 -12.42 0.01
C LEU A 82 -14.70 -11.21 0.41
N LEU A 83 -14.32 -11.08 1.68
CA LEU A 83 -13.47 -9.97 2.14
C LEU A 83 -12.13 -9.95 1.42
N THR A 84 -11.48 -11.11 1.28
CA THR A 84 -10.20 -11.23 0.56
C THR A 84 -10.37 -10.89 -0.92
N LEU A 85 -11.46 -11.35 -1.55
CA LEU A 85 -11.76 -11.05 -2.95
C LEU A 85 -12.00 -9.55 -3.17
N VAL A 86 -12.73 -8.88 -2.27
CA VAL A 86 -12.96 -7.43 -2.33
C VAL A 86 -11.64 -6.68 -2.19
N MET A 87 -10.78 -7.06 -1.24
CA MET A 87 -9.44 -6.45 -1.08
C MET A 87 -8.61 -6.64 -2.35
N LEU A 88 -8.62 -7.83 -2.94
CA LEU A 88 -7.91 -8.12 -4.18
C LEU A 88 -8.46 -7.29 -5.35
N ALA A 89 -9.79 -7.16 -5.48
CA ALA A 89 -10.41 -6.31 -6.49
C ALA A 89 -10.01 -4.84 -6.35
N ILE A 90 -9.92 -4.31 -5.12
CA ILE A 90 -9.43 -2.95 -4.88
C ILE A 90 -7.99 -2.80 -5.38
N VAL A 91 -7.10 -3.74 -5.06
CA VAL A 91 -5.70 -3.69 -5.54
C VAL A 91 -5.63 -3.74 -7.07
N LEU A 92 -6.44 -4.56 -7.72
CA LEU A 92 -6.49 -4.63 -9.19
C LEU A 92 -6.97 -3.31 -9.79
N VAL A 93 -7.99 -2.67 -9.21
CA VAL A 93 -8.44 -1.33 -9.64
C VAL A 93 -7.32 -0.29 -9.45
N MET A 94 -6.62 -0.32 -8.34
CA MET A 94 -5.48 0.56 -8.10
C MET A 94 -4.40 0.35 -9.16
N ARG A 95 -3.99 -0.90 -9.41
CA ARG A 95 -2.91 -1.26 -10.34
C ARG A 95 -3.23 -0.88 -11.79
N PHE A 96 -4.45 -1.13 -12.25
CA PHE A 96 -4.79 -0.99 -13.68
C PHE A 96 -5.44 0.34 -14.03
N PHE A 97 -5.96 1.09 -13.04
CA PHE A 97 -6.64 2.36 -13.30
C PHE A 97 -6.01 3.55 -12.57
N LEU A 98 -5.81 3.47 -11.24
CA LEU A 98 -5.34 4.62 -10.49
C LEU A 98 -3.85 4.90 -10.70
N THR A 99 -3.01 3.87 -10.59
CA THR A 99 -1.55 4.03 -10.69
C THR A 99 -1.08 4.51 -12.06
N PRO A 100 -1.59 4.02 -13.20
CA PRO A 100 -1.25 4.55 -14.52
C PRO A 100 -1.64 6.03 -14.68
N GLU A 101 -2.83 6.44 -14.24
CA GLU A 101 -3.29 7.83 -14.32
C GLU A 101 -2.43 8.75 -13.44
N ILE A 102 -2.15 8.36 -12.20
CA ILE A 102 -1.27 9.12 -11.29
C ILE A 102 0.14 9.26 -11.89
N THR A 103 0.66 8.18 -12.46
CA THR A 103 1.99 8.17 -13.08
C THR A 103 2.05 9.10 -14.29
N GLN A 104 1.06 9.03 -15.17
CA GLN A 104 1.01 9.88 -16.37
C GLN A 104 0.86 11.36 -15.99
N LEU A 105 -0.09 11.69 -15.11
CA LEU A 105 -0.28 13.07 -14.64
C LEU A 105 0.94 13.59 -13.89
N GLY A 106 1.57 12.76 -13.04
CA GLY A 106 2.77 13.12 -12.31
C GLY A 106 3.92 13.49 -13.23
N ARG A 107 4.16 12.75 -14.32
CA ARG A 107 5.20 13.06 -15.32
C ARG A 107 4.95 14.38 -16.03
N VAL A 108 3.68 14.71 -16.31
CA VAL A 108 3.33 16.01 -16.90
C VAL A 108 3.62 17.15 -15.92
N ILE A 109 3.40 16.93 -14.61
CA ILE A 109 3.58 17.95 -13.57
C ILE A 109 5.06 18.14 -13.21
N ASP A 110 5.86 17.06 -13.18
CA ASP A 110 7.26 17.08 -12.72
C ASP A 110 8.17 18.03 -13.52
N PHE A 111 7.92 18.19 -14.82
CA PHE A 111 8.72 19.08 -15.71
C PHE A 111 7.94 20.28 -16.24
N ALA A 112 6.73 20.48 -15.72
CA ALA A 112 5.93 21.57 -16.23
C ALA A 112 6.55 22.90 -15.84
N ALA A 113 6.83 23.72 -16.86
CA ALA A 113 7.08 25.13 -16.71
C ALA A 113 5.97 25.81 -15.86
N PRO A 114 6.24 26.96 -15.21
CA PRO A 114 5.18 27.70 -14.54
C PRO A 114 4.04 27.95 -15.51
N GLY A 115 2.92 27.18 -15.38
CA GLY A 115 1.80 27.22 -16.32
C GLY A 115 1.07 25.90 -16.54
N VAL A 116 1.38 24.82 -15.79
CA VAL A 116 0.54 23.59 -15.81
C VAL A 116 -0.90 23.98 -15.59
N PRO A 117 -1.85 23.55 -16.47
CA PRO A 117 -3.26 23.79 -16.28
C PRO A 117 -3.68 23.36 -14.86
N ALA A 118 -4.38 24.24 -14.17
CA ALA A 118 -4.89 23.94 -12.81
C ALA A 118 -5.72 22.66 -12.79
N ALA A 119 -6.35 22.31 -13.91
CA ALA A 119 -7.13 21.09 -14.11
C ALA A 119 -6.29 19.81 -13.94
N ASP A 120 -5.09 19.73 -14.52
CA ASP A 120 -4.24 18.53 -14.44
C ASP A 120 -3.71 18.34 -13.01
N ARG A 121 -3.38 19.42 -12.33
CA ARG A 121 -2.97 19.37 -10.92
C ARG A 121 -4.12 18.91 -10.01
N THR A 122 -5.34 19.42 -10.23
CA THR A 122 -6.53 19.00 -9.48
C THR A 122 -6.83 17.53 -9.75
N ARG A 123 -6.75 17.09 -11.00
CA ARG A 123 -6.96 15.70 -11.39
C ARG A 123 -5.94 14.77 -10.73
N PHE A 124 -4.65 15.13 -10.73
CA PHE A 124 -3.60 14.39 -10.05
C PHE A 124 -3.93 14.19 -8.56
N TRP A 125 -4.28 15.27 -7.84
CA TRP A 125 -4.60 15.18 -6.42
C TRP A 125 -5.87 14.39 -6.14
N THR A 126 -6.84 14.40 -7.04
CA THR A 126 -8.06 13.58 -6.94
C THR A 126 -7.72 12.09 -7.03
N PHE A 127 -6.94 11.68 -8.02
CA PHE A 127 -6.53 10.29 -8.14
C PHE A 127 -5.61 9.85 -7.00
N HIS A 128 -4.70 10.71 -6.57
CA HIS A 128 -3.84 10.43 -5.42
C HIS A 128 -4.65 10.26 -4.11
N GLY A 129 -5.64 11.11 -3.89
CA GLY A 129 -6.59 10.98 -2.78
C GLY A 129 -7.41 9.69 -2.86
N ALA A 130 -7.89 9.31 -4.06
CA ALA A 130 -8.61 8.05 -4.26
C ALA A 130 -7.71 6.83 -3.98
N TYR A 131 -6.43 6.88 -4.38
CA TYR A 131 -5.44 5.86 -4.05
C TYR A 131 -5.26 5.71 -2.54
N SER A 132 -5.01 6.80 -1.83
CA SER A 132 -4.83 6.79 -0.37
C SER A 132 -6.09 6.31 0.37
N ALA A 133 -7.28 6.71 -0.09
CA ALA A 133 -8.54 6.22 0.46
C ALA A 133 -8.70 4.70 0.25
N SER A 134 -8.34 4.19 -0.92
CA SER A 134 -8.36 2.75 -1.23
C SER A 134 -7.43 1.95 -0.30
N GLU A 135 -6.25 2.48 -0.01
CA GLU A 135 -5.33 1.87 0.98
C GLU A 135 -5.95 1.79 2.37
N LEU A 136 -6.58 2.88 2.84
CA LEU A 136 -7.25 2.90 4.15
C LEU A 136 -8.41 1.91 4.22
N VAL A 137 -9.22 1.81 3.16
CA VAL A 137 -10.31 0.82 3.08
C VAL A 137 -9.75 -0.60 3.16
N LYS A 138 -8.68 -0.92 2.42
CA LYS A 138 -8.04 -2.25 2.50
C LYS A 138 -7.52 -2.57 3.90
N ILE A 139 -6.88 -1.60 4.57
CA ILE A 139 -6.42 -1.77 5.95
C ILE A 139 -7.60 -2.09 6.87
N GLY A 140 -8.70 -1.34 6.76
CA GLY A 140 -9.92 -1.59 7.53
C GLY A 140 -10.49 -2.98 7.30
N LEU A 141 -10.62 -3.41 6.03
CA LEU A 141 -11.09 -4.76 5.68
C LEU A 141 -10.13 -5.85 6.20
N GLY A 142 -8.83 -5.62 6.13
CA GLY A 142 -7.81 -6.52 6.68
C GLY A 142 -7.94 -6.69 8.19
N ILE A 143 -8.14 -5.60 8.94
CA ILE A 143 -8.37 -5.65 10.38
C ILE A 143 -9.65 -6.45 10.70
N VAL A 144 -10.74 -6.20 9.97
CA VAL A 144 -11.98 -6.97 10.13
C VAL A 144 -11.73 -8.45 9.89
N LEU A 145 -11.05 -8.82 8.83
CA LEU A 145 -10.71 -10.22 8.52
C LEU A 145 -9.89 -10.87 9.63
N VAL A 146 -8.85 -10.20 10.14
CA VAL A 146 -8.02 -10.70 11.24
C VAL A 146 -8.85 -10.91 12.51
N VAL A 147 -9.70 -9.95 12.89
CA VAL A 147 -10.58 -10.06 14.06
C VAL A 147 -11.53 -11.25 13.92
N LEU A 148 -12.11 -11.45 12.74
CA LEU A 148 -13.01 -12.58 12.48
C LEU A 148 -12.29 -13.94 12.57
N LEU A 149 -11.06 -14.03 12.07
CA LEU A 149 -10.22 -15.23 12.15
C LEU A 149 -9.85 -15.57 13.60
N ILE A 150 -9.45 -14.57 14.39
CA ILE A 150 -9.11 -14.74 15.81
C ILE A 150 -10.35 -15.21 16.61
N ARG A 151 -11.50 -14.55 16.42
CA ARG A 151 -12.75 -14.93 17.10
C ARG A 151 -13.16 -16.37 16.78
N ARG A 152 -12.98 -16.81 15.54
CA ARG A 152 -13.25 -18.18 15.14
C ARG A 152 -12.32 -19.17 15.86
N ARG A 153 -11.01 -18.90 15.88
CA ARG A 153 -10.02 -19.74 16.56
C ARG A 153 -10.37 -19.93 18.05
N ASN A 154 -10.73 -18.84 18.73
CA ASN A 154 -11.09 -18.89 20.14
C ASN A 154 -12.35 -19.74 20.40
N ARG A 155 -13.38 -19.64 19.53
CA ARG A 155 -14.60 -20.48 19.65
C ARG A 155 -14.30 -21.97 19.44
N SER A 156 -13.44 -22.32 18.47
CA SER A 156 -13.03 -23.71 18.26
C SER A 156 -12.31 -24.27 19.48
N HIS A 157 -11.40 -23.50 20.06
CA HIS A 157 -10.64 -23.92 21.24
C HIS A 157 -11.54 -24.11 22.49
N SER A 158 -12.49 -23.20 22.73
CA SER A 158 -13.45 -23.33 23.83
C SER A 158 -14.37 -24.58 23.66
N ALA A 159 -14.82 -24.83 22.43
CA ALA A 159 -15.65 -26.01 22.15
C ALA A 159 -14.90 -27.34 22.34
N GLU A 160 -13.60 -27.35 22.05
CA GLU A 160 -12.74 -28.52 22.26
C GLU A 160 -12.54 -28.80 23.77
N ILE A 161 -12.29 -27.75 24.58
CA ILE A 161 -12.18 -27.87 26.05
C ILE A 161 -13.48 -28.38 26.65
N ASP A 162 -14.63 -27.83 26.28
CA ASP A 162 -15.96 -28.26 26.75
C ASP A 162 -16.26 -29.72 26.38
N ALA A 163 -15.78 -30.18 25.22
CA ALA A 163 -15.96 -31.57 24.80
C ALA A 163 -15.12 -32.55 25.65
N VAL A 164 -13.86 -32.16 25.96
CA VAL A 164 -12.98 -32.98 26.83
C VAL A 164 -13.54 -33.07 28.25
N ASP A 165 -13.99 -31.96 28.83
CA ASP A 165 -14.54 -31.91 30.19
C ASP A 165 -15.80 -32.75 30.31
N LYS A 166 -16.71 -32.73 29.33
CA LYS A 166 -17.89 -33.60 29.28
C LYS A 166 -17.55 -35.08 29.19
N SER A 167 -16.49 -35.46 28.47
CA SER A 167 -16.08 -36.87 28.37
C SER A 167 -15.51 -37.39 29.70
N ASP A 168 -14.78 -36.58 30.43
CA ASP A 168 -14.16 -36.94 31.72
C ASP A 168 -15.24 -37.16 32.80
N HIS A 169 -16.23 -36.28 32.87
CA HIS A 169 -17.36 -36.47 33.80
C HIS A 169 -18.23 -37.68 33.49
N SER A 170 -18.27 -38.18 32.27
CA SER A 170 -19.03 -39.38 31.90
C SER A 170 -18.35 -40.70 32.37
N HIS A 171 -17.03 -40.69 32.60
CA HIS A 171 -16.26 -41.82 33.08
C HIS A 171 -16.24 -41.95 34.63
N VAL A 172 -16.45 -40.86 35.35
CA VAL A 172 -16.43 -40.83 36.84
C VAL A 172 -17.75 -41.36 37.44
N ASN A 173 -18.85 -41.38 36.69
CA ASN A 173 -20.19 -41.81 37.16
C ASN A 173 -20.55 -43.24 36.74
N ARG A 174 -19.60 -44.10 36.42
CA ARG A 174 -19.78 -45.55 36.23
C ARG A 174 -18.96 -46.29 37.27
#